data_93b138408188bc11df7cd9ac0b9320c7
#
_entry.id   93b138408188bc11df7cd9ac0b9320c7
#
_cell.length_a   1.000
_cell.length_b   1.000
_cell.length_c   1.000
_cell.angle_alpha   90.00
_cell.angle_beta   90.00
_cell.angle_gamma   90.00
#
_symmetry.space_group_name_H-M   'P 1'
#
loop_
_entity.id
_entity.type
_entity.pdbx_description
1 polymer ?
#
loop_
_entity_poly.entity_id
_entity_poly.type
_entity_poly.pdbx_seq_one_letter_code
_entity_poly.pdbx_strand_id
1 'polypeptide(L)'
;MLAIVLTNLATIAERRIDRLVHPDLNQGLPPFLTRDAGVCSGFMMAQVTAAALASECKVLSHPASVDTIPTDGSKEDVVPMAMGAAWKLQRVVRNVQHVMGIELMCAAQAVEYRRPLRAARAVEEAIAAVRELVQPLEQDRVLAPDIAALARAVAAGRFTNVPLAIA
;
A
#
# COMPACT_ATOMS: atom_id res chain seq x y z
N MET A 1 -14.37 -2.72 13.52
CA MET A 1 -13.51 -1.53 13.80
C MET A 1 -12.18 -1.58 13.09
N LEU A 2 -11.28 -2.56 13.32
CA LEU A 2 -9.94 -2.59 12.74
C LEU A 2 -9.93 -2.54 11.19
N ALA A 3 -10.81 -3.28 10.51
CA ALA A 3 -10.93 -3.24 9.06
C ALA A 3 -11.25 -1.82 8.52
N ILE A 4 -12.06 -1.04 9.23
CA ILE A 4 -12.40 0.34 8.87
C ILE A 4 -11.15 1.24 8.97
N VAL A 5 -10.41 1.13 10.08
CA VAL A 5 -9.17 1.92 10.29
C VAL A 5 -8.12 1.60 9.21
N LEU A 6 -7.92 0.31 8.93
CA LEU A 6 -6.99 -0.13 7.89
C LEU A 6 -7.41 0.30 6.48
N THR A 7 -8.72 0.35 6.21
CA THR A 7 -9.24 0.88 4.94
C THR A 7 -8.93 2.38 4.78
N ASN A 8 -9.04 3.16 5.86
CA ASN A 8 -8.64 4.57 5.83
C ASN A 8 -7.13 4.72 5.54
N LEU A 9 -6.30 3.89 6.19
CA LEU A 9 -4.86 3.87 5.92
C LEU A 9 -4.57 3.54 4.44
N ALA A 10 -5.21 2.50 3.88
CA ALA A 10 -5.08 2.16 2.47
C ALA A 10 -5.49 3.31 1.54
N THR A 11 -6.57 4.01 1.86
CA THR A 11 -7.06 5.15 1.07
C THR A 11 -6.07 6.32 1.11
N ILE A 12 -5.52 6.64 2.27
CA ILE A 12 -4.51 7.70 2.42
C ILE A 12 -3.24 7.35 1.64
N ALA A 13 -2.76 6.12 1.77
CA ALA A 13 -1.57 5.65 1.06
C ALA A 13 -1.78 5.69 -0.46
N GLU A 14 -2.93 5.24 -0.94
CA GLU A 14 -3.29 5.30 -2.37
C GLU A 14 -3.32 6.74 -2.89
N ARG A 15 -3.87 7.70 -2.13
CA ARG A 15 -3.85 9.12 -2.52
C ARG A 15 -2.42 9.70 -2.55
N ARG A 16 -1.52 9.25 -1.69
CA ARG A 16 -0.10 9.63 -1.75
C ARG A 16 0.60 9.05 -2.98
N ILE A 17 0.31 7.78 -3.34
CA ILE A 17 0.81 7.16 -4.56
C ILE A 17 0.33 7.95 -5.79
N ASP A 18 -0.97 8.22 -5.87
CA ASP A 18 -1.55 9.01 -6.96
C ASP A 18 -0.84 10.35 -7.11
N ARG A 19 -0.62 11.06 -6.01
CA ARG A 19 0.05 12.36 -6.02
C ARG A 19 1.50 12.30 -6.50
N LEU A 20 2.19 11.19 -6.29
CA LEU A 20 3.58 11.00 -6.78
C LEU A 20 3.63 10.74 -8.29
N VAL A 21 2.65 10.02 -8.83
CA VAL A 21 2.66 9.59 -10.23
C VAL A 21 1.86 10.52 -11.16
N HIS A 22 0.99 11.37 -10.61
CA HIS A 22 0.10 12.24 -11.38
C HIS A 22 0.88 13.34 -12.09
N PRO A 23 0.71 13.51 -13.42
CA PRO A 23 1.47 14.50 -14.20
C PRO A 23 1.42 15.93 -13.65
N ASP A 24 0.22 16.36 -13.21
CA ASP A 24 -0.02 17.75 -12.82
C ASP A 24 0.13 18.01 -11.31
N LEU A 25 0.20 16.95 -10.47
CA LEU A 25 0.20 17.07 -9.01
C LEU A 25 1.52 16.67 -8.35
N ASN A 26 2.46 16.11 -9.10
CA ASN A 26 3.70 15.51 -8.59
C ASN A 26 4.85 16.52 -8.38
N GLN A 27 4.54 17.82 -8.48
CA GLN A 27 5.50 18.90 -8.23
C GLN A 27 6.77 18.82 -9.09
N GLY A 28 6.61 18.50 -10.38
CA GLY A 28 7.70 18.47 -11.36
C GLY A 28 8.56 17.20 -11.32
N LEU A 29 8.06 16.12 -10.73
CA LEU A 29 8.60 14.79 -11.00
C LEU A 29 8.20 14.34 -12.41
N PRO A 30 8.93 13.40 -13.03
CA PRO A 30 8.49 12.83 -14.31
C PRO A 30 7.09 12.18 -14.16
N PRO A 31 6.19 12.34 -15.15
CA PRO A 31 4.91 11.66 -15.14
C PRO A 31 5.07 10.15 -14.93
N PHE A 32 4.23 9.57 -14.07
CA PHE A 32 4.28 8.15 -13.69
C PHE A 32 5.66 7.67 -13.20
N LEU A 33 6.53 8.60 -12.76
CA LEU A 33 7.89 8.33 -12.30
C LEU A 33 8.74 7.58 -13.34
N THR A 34 8.58 7.91 -14.62
CA THR A 34 9.42 7.41 -15.72
C THR A 34 9.95 8.57 -16.57
N ARG A 35 11.19 8.46 -17.09
CA ARG A 35 11.78 9.50 -17.96
C ARG A 35 11.14 9.53 -19.34
N ASP A 36 10.71 8.39 -19.82
CA ASP A 36 10.18 8.20 -21.17
C ASP A 36 8.65 8.10 -21.15
N ALA A 37 7.98 9.02 -20.42
CA ALA A 37 6.53 9.07 -20.36
C ALA A 37 5.92 9.21 -21.77
N GLY A 38 4.92 8.37 -22.07
CA GLY A 38 4.32 8.23 -23.40
C GLY A 38 4.86 7.04 -24.20
N VAL A 39 6.09 6.59 -23.94
CA VAL A 39 6.63 5.32 -24.43
C VAL A 39 6.58 4.27 -23.33
N CYS A 40 6.99 4.64 -22.12
CA CYS A 40 6.90 3.79 -20.93
C CYS A 40 5.70 4.20 -20.07
N SER A 41 5.04 3.21 -19.48
CA SER A 41 3.92 3.38 -18.54
C SER A 41 4.40 3.71 -17.10
N GLY A 42 5.64 3.36 -16.77
CA GLY A 42 6.19 3.58 -15.44
C GLY A 42 5.34 2.94 -14.33
N PHE A 43 5.04 3.70 -13.29
CA PHE A 43 4.22 3.22 -12.15
C PHE A 43 2.70 3.39 -12.35
N MET A 44 2.21 3.68 -13.55
CA MET A 44 0.78 3.82 -13.83
C MET A 44 0.00 2.60 -13.34
N MET A 45 0.40 1.38 -13.74
CA MET A 45 -0.30 0.16 -13.35
C MET A 45 -0.15 -0.19 -11.87
N ALA A 46 0.92 0.25 -11.23
CA ALA A 46 1.07 0.11 -9.78
C ALA A 46 0.05 0.98 -9.04
N GLN A 47 -0.18 2.23 -9.49
CA GLN A 47 -1.21 3.11 -8.92
C GLN A 47 -2.61 2.52 -9.13
N VAL A 48 -2.94 2.04 -10.34
CA VAL A 48 -4.23 1.38 -10.63
C VAL A 48 -4.43 0.17 -9.71
N THR A 49 -3.38 -0.62 -9.46
CA THR A 49 -3.41 -1.75 -8.53
C THR A 49 -3.70 -1.27 -7.10
N ALA A 50 -3.03 -0.23 -6.64
CA ALA A 50 -3.28 0.34 -5.32
C ALA A 50 -4.71 0.86 -5.17
N ALA A 51 -5.25 1.52 -6.20
CA ALA A 51 -6.63 1.99 -6.23
C ALA A 51 -7.65 0.83 -6.17
N ALA A 52 -7.42 -0.25 -6.92
CA ALA A 52 -8.26 -1.44 -6.87
C ALA A 52 -8.26 -2.10 -5.49
N LEU A 53 -7.09 -2.25 -4.86
CA LEU A 53 -6.95 -2.82 -3.51
C LEU A 53 -7.60 -1.93 -2.45
N ALA A 54 -7.45 -0.62 -2.52
CA ALA A 54 -8.11 0.32 -1.63
C ALA A 54 -9.64 0.30 -1.79
N SER A 55 -10.12 0.17 -3.04
CA SER A 55 -11.55 0.00 -3.33
C SER A 55 -12.10 -1.31 -2.74
N GLU A 56 -11.39 -2.42 -2.89
CA GLU A 56 -11.77 -3.70 -2.27
C GLU A 56 -11.80 -3.59 -0.74
N CYS A 57 -10.85 -2.90 -0.12
CA CYS A 57 -10.87 -2.66 1.32
C CYS A 57 -12.14 -1.95 1.78
N LYS A 58 -12.68 -1.00 1.01
CA LYS A 58 -13.95 -0.32 1.33
C LYS A 58 -15.12 -1.29 1.38
N VAL A 59 -15.22 -2.21 0.42
CA VAL A 59 -16.24 -3.26 0.43
C VAL A 59 -16.08 -4.19 1.63
N LEU A 60 -14.84 -4.63 1.89
CA LEU A 60 -14.54 -5.54 2.98
C LEU A 60 -14.69 -4.91 4.38
N SER A 61 -14.61 -3.58 4.49
CA SER A 61 -14.75 -2.87 5.77
C SER A 61 -16.20 -2.80 6.27
N HIS A 62 -17.17 -3.12 5.42
CA HIS A 62 -18.57 -3.20 5.87
C HIS A 62 -18.70 -4.21 7.02
N PRO A 63 -19.29 -3.84 8.19
CA PRO A 63 -19.33 -4.70 9.35
C PRO A 63 -20.07 -6.04 9.07
N ALA A 64 -19.42 -7.16 9.35
CA ALA A 64 -20.04 -8.49 9.36
C ALA A 64 -20.47 -8.92 10.77
N SER A 65 -20.00 -8.20 11.81
CA SER A 65 -20.32 -8.48 13.22
C SER A 65 -21.69 -7.98 13.69
N VAL A 66 -22.43 -7.33 12.79
CA VAL A 66 -23.81 -6.87 13.06
C VAL A 66 -24.85 -7.94 12.73
N ASP A 67 -24.43 -9.05 12.14
CA ASP A 67 -25.29 -10.14 11.72
C ASP A 67 -25.39 -11.21 12.82
N THR A 68 -26.60 -11.78 12.98
CA THR A 68 -26.85 -12.89 13.86
C THR A 68 -28.00 -13.73 13.29
N ILE A 69 -27.89 -15.05 13.40
CA ILE A 69 -28.91 -16.00 12.97
C ILE A 69 -29.04 -17.04 14.07
N PRO A 70 -30.27 -17.30 14.63
CA PRO A 70 -30.46 -18.36 15.60
C PRO A 70 -30.04 -19.73 15.07
N THR A 71 -29.36 -20.50 15.89
CA THR A 71 -28.85 -21.83 15.53
C THR A 71 -29.25 -22.88 16.59
N ASP A 72 -28.91 -24.13 16.35
CA ASP A 72 -29.15 -25.28 17.27
C ASP A 72 -30.61 -25.37 17.78
N GLY A 73 -31.55 -25.24 16.83
CA GLY A 73 -32.96 -25.28 17.19
C GLY A 73 -33.40 -24.17 18.13
N SER A 74 -32.81 -22.97 17.98
CA SER A 74 -33.04 -21.78 18.81
C SER A 74 -32.52 -21.88 20.24
N LYS A 75 -31.61 -22.81 20.53
CA LYS A 75 -30.90 -22.82 21.81
C LYS A 75 -29.84 -21.72 21.86
N GLU A 76 -29.30 -21.33 20.67
CA GLU A 76 -28.45 -20.18 20.48
C GLU A 76 -29.23 -19.10 19.73
N ASP A 77 -29.74 -18.11 20.44
CA ASP A 77 -30.58 -17.03 19.89
C ASP A 77 -29.76 -15.84 19.37
N VAL A 78 -28.58 -15.61 19.93
CA VAL A 78 -27.61 -14.60 19.46
C VAL A 78 -26.28 -15.26 19.12
N VAL A 79 -26.05 -15.44 17.83
CA VAL A 79 -24.82 -16.07 17.32
C VAL A 79 -23.92 -15.01 16.66
N PRO A 80 -22.73 -14.71 17.22
CA PRO A 80 -21.83 -13.75 16.62
C PRO A 80 -21.21 -14.30 15.35
N MET A 81 -21.33 -13.59 14.22
CA MET A 81 -20.70 -13.96 12.95
C MET A 81 -19.24 -13.49 12.88
N ALA A 82 -18.49 -13.72 13.98
CA ALA A 82 -17.14 -13.22 14.17
C ALA A 82 -16.13 -13.80 13.16
N MET A 83 -16.32 -15.05 12.72
CA MET A 83 -15.43 -15.69 11.74
C MET A 83 -15.48 -14.98 10.40
N GLY A 84 -16.67 -14.58 9.92
CA GLY A 84 -16.80 -13.79 8.70
C GLY A 84 -16.10 -12.44 8.80
N ALA A 85 -16.18 -11.78 9.95
CA ALA A 85 -15.47 -10.53 10.22
C ALA A 85 -13.93 -10.74 10.23
N ALA A 86 -13.46 -11.86 10.81
CA ALA A 86 -12.03 -12.18 10.85
C ALA A 86 -11.45 -12.45 9.45
N TRP A 87 -12.14 -13.21 8.60
CA TRP A 87 -11.71 -13.45 7.22
C TRP A 87 -11.66 -12.18 6.38
N LYS A 88 -12.66 -11.31 6.50
CA LYS A 88 -12.65 -9.99 5.85
C LYS A 88 -11.47 -9.16 6.32
N LEU A 89 -11.20 -9.11 7.62
CA LEU A 89 -10.06 -8.40 8.18
C LEU A 89 -8.73 -8.94 7.65
N GLN A 90 -8.55 -10.25 7.59
CA GLN A 90 -7.33 -10.87 7.06
C GLN A 90 -7.06 -10.42 5.62
N ARG A 91 -8.11 -10.33 4.79
CA ARG A 91 -7.98 -9.84 3.41
C ARG A 91 -7.65 -8.35 3.36
N VAL A 92 -8.29 -7.52 4.19
CA VAL A 92 -7.94 -6.10 4.31
C VAL A 92 -6.48 -5.91 4.71
N VAL A 93 -5.97 -6.65 5.69
CA VAL A 93 -4.55 -6.59 6.09
C VAL A 93 -3.63 -6.88 4.92
N ARG A 94 -3.90 -7.95 4.16
CA ARG A 94 -3.09 -8.27 2.96
C ARG A 94 -3.11 -7.17 1.93
N ASN A 95 -4.28 -6.60 1.64
CA ASN A 95 -4.42 -5.51 0.68
C ASN A 95 -3.63 -4.27 1.13
N VAL A 96 -3.73 -3.90 2.39
CA VAL A 96 -2.97 -2.77 2.97
C VAL A 96 -1.47 -3.00 2.84
N GLN A 97 -0.98 -4.20 3.13
CA GLN A 97 0.45 -4.53 2.97
C GLN A 97 0.93 -4.31 1.53
N HIS A 98 0.12 -4.68 0.53
CA HIS A 98 0.44 -4.45 -0.88
C HIS A 98 0.41 -2.95 -1.23
N VAL A 99 -0.61 -2.22 -0.79
CA VAL A 99 -0.70 -0.77 -1.01
C VAL A 99 0.50 -0.05 -0.39
N MET A 100 0.90 -0.40 0.83
CA MET A 100 2.10 0.14 1.48
C MET A 100 3.39 -0.23 0.72
N GLY A 101 3.47 -1.44 0.19
CA GLY A 101 4.60 -1.86 -0.66
C GLY A 101 4.71 -1.02 -1.93
N ILE A 102 3.57 -0.74 -2.59
CA ILE A 102 3.52 0.13 -3.77
C ILE A 102 3.92 1.56 -3.39
N GLU A 103 3.46 2.08 -2.27
CA GLU A 103 3.83 3.41 -1.80
C GLU A 103 5.33 3.53 -1.56
N LEU A 104 5.94 2.57 -0.87
CA LEU A 104 7.39 2.54 -0.63
C LEU A 104 8.18 2.52 -1.94
N MET A 105 7.76 1.73 -2.91
CA MET A 105 8.40 1.64 -4.22
C MET A 105 8.33 2.95 -4.99
N CYS A 106 7.15 3.58 -5.05
CA CYS A 106 6.95 4.87 -5.72
C CYS A 106 7.71 6.00 -5.01
N ALA A 107 7.67 6.03 -3.67
CA ALA A 107 8.36 7.04 -2.87
C ALA A 107 9.88 6.96 -3.04
N ALA A 108 10.47 5.77 -3.03
CA ALA A 108 11.90 5.58 -3.27
C ALA A 108 12.31 6.13 -4.65
N GLN A 109 11.57 5.79 -5.69
CA GLN A 109 11.81 6.30 -7.06
C GLN A 109 11.66 7.83 -7.12
N ALA A 110 10.64 8.39 -6.50
CA ALA A 110 10.40 9.83 -6.49
C ALA A 110 11.55 10.61 -5.81
N VAL A 111 12.07 10.12 -4.68
CA VAL A 111 13.21 10.75 -4.00
C VAL A 111 14.48 10.66 -4.85
N GLU A 112 14.71 9.56 -5.55
CA GLU A 112 15.85 9.41 -6.44
C GLU A 112 15.83 10.38 -7.61
N TYR A 113 14.66 10.75 -8.14
CA TYR A 113 14.53 11.80 -9.15
C TYR A 113 14.89 13.20 -8.63
N ARG A 114 14.97 13.40 -7.32
CA ARG A 114 15.41 14.66 -6.71
C ARG A 114 16.91 14.74 -6.47
N ARG A 115 17.67 13.71 -6.81
CA ARG A 115 19.14 13.77 -6.72
C ARG A 115 19.69 14.95 -7.53
N PRO A 116 20.72 15.70 -7.05
CA PRO A 116 21.62 15.38 -5.93
C PRO A 116 21.11 15.77 -4.54
N LEU A 117 19.87 16.28 -4.39
CA LEU A 117 19.30 16.59 -3.08
C LEU A 117 19.27 15.33 -2.20
N ARG A 118 19.56 15.50 -0.92
CA ARG A 118 19.52 14.42 0.06
C ARG A 118 18.32 14.58 1.01
N ALA A 119 17.65 13.48 1.28
CA ALA A 119 16.61 13.42 2.29
C ALA A 119 17.24 13.30 3.70
N ALA A 120 16.41 13.38 4.74
CA ALA A 120 16.83 13.10 6.10
C ALA A 120 17.38 11.65 6.21
N ARG A 121 18.32 11.42 7.13
CA ARG A 121 19.00 10.14 7.31
C ARG A 121 18.05 8.94 7.37
N ALA A 122 16.99 9.02 8.17
CA ALA A 122 16.00 7.96 8.29
C ALA A 122 15.30 7.62 6.96
N VAL A 123 15.04 8.63 6.10
CA VAL A 123 14.45 8.43 4.78
C VAL A 123 15.46 7.75 3.84
N GLU A 124 16.74 8.15 3.87
CA GLU A 124 17.79 7.50 3.07
C GLU A 124 17.97 6.03 3.48
N GLU A 125 17.94 5.73 4.77
CA GLU A 125 17.98 4.36 5.30
C GLU A 125 16.77 3.54 4.84
N ALA A 126 15.56 4.12 4.83
CA ALA A 126 14.37 3.46 4.31
C ALA A 126 14.46 3.18 2.80
N ILE A 127 14.98 4.14 2.02
CA ILE A 127 15.20 3.96 0.57
C ILE A 127 16.21 2.84 0.33
N ALA A 128 17.31 2.80 1.08
CA ALA A 128 18.30 1.74 0.98
C ALA A 128 17.68 0.36 1.25
N ALA A 129 16.84 0.24 2.29
CA ALA A 129 16.13 -0.99 2.62
C ALA A 129 15.12 -1.41 1.52
N VAL A 130 14.48 -0.46 0.84
CA VAL A 130 13.64 -0.75 -0.33
C VAL A 130 14.50 -1.27 -1.48
N ARG A 131 15.66 -0.64 -1.74
CA ARG A 131 16.55 -0.97 -2.86
C ARG A 131 17.29 -2.29 -2.70
N GLU A 132 17.42 -2.80 -1.48
CA GLU A 132 17.88 -4.18 -1.26
C GLU A 132 16.87 -5.23 -1.81
N LEU A 133 15.61 -4.86 -1.97
CA LEU A 133 14.53 -5.76 -2.39
C LEU A 133 14.10 -5.52 -3.84
N VAL A 134 14.11 -4.26 -4.28
CA VAL A 134 13.52 -3.83 -5.56
C VAL A 134 14.42 -2.81 -6.23
N GLN A 135 14.80 -3.09 -7.47
CA GLN A 135 15.61 -2.18 -8.27
C GLN A 135 14.80 -0.97 -8.76
N PRO A 136 15.44 0.17 -9.06
CA PRO A 136 14.78 1.29 -9.74
C PRO A 136 14.07 0.84 -11.02
N LEU A 137 12.98 1.53 -11.36
CA LEU A 137 12.26 1.30 -12.61
C LEU A 137 12.83 2.22 -13.69
N GLU A 138 13.77 1.71 -14.48
CA GLU A 138 14.35 2.43 -15.61
C GLU A 138 13.55 2.21 -16.90
N GLN A 139 13.05 0.99 -17.09
CA GLN A 139 12.17 0.57 -18.19
C GLN A 139 11.02 -0.25 -17.66
N ASP A 140 9.93 -0.28 -18.41
CA ASP A 140 8.74 -1.06 -18.04
C ASP A 140 9.08 -2.53 -17.84
N ARG A 141 8.61 -3.09 -16.74
CA ARG A 141 8.70 -4.51 -16.40
C ARG A 141 7.49 -4.95 -15.59
N VAL A 142 7.34 -6.25 -15.40
CA VAL A 142 6.31 -6.80 -14.52
C VAL A 142 6.61 -6.43 -13.07
N LEU A 143 5.76 -5.61 -12.46
CA LEU A 143 5.94 -5.09 -11.09
C LEU A 143 5.36 -6.02 -9.99
N ALA A 144 4.59 -7.04 -10.35
CA ALA A 144 3.96 -7.93 -9.37
C ALA A 144 4.97 -8.61 -8.41
N PRO A 145 6.15 -9.11 -8.85
CA PRO A 145 7.15 -9.65 -7.95
C PRO A 145 7.71 -8.61 -6.96
N ASP A 146 7.93 -7.38 -7.44
CA ASP A 146 8.45 -6.27 -6.63
C ASP A 146 7.45 -5.87 -5.54
N ILE A 147 6.18 -5.70 -5.92
CA ILE A 147 5.07 -5.40 -5.00
C ILE A 147 4.96 -6.49 -3.94
N ALA A 148 5.00 -7.77 -4.35
CA ALA A 148 4.91 -8.88 -3.42
C ALA A 148 6.11 -8.96 -2.46
N ALA A 149 7.32 -8.64 -2.92
CA ALA A 149 8.52 -8.61 -2.07
C ALA A 149 8.39 -7.53 -0.98
N LEU A 150 7.99 -6.32 -1.36
CA LEU A 150 7.79 -5.22 -0.42
C LEU A 150 6.61 -5.47 0.53
N ALA A 151 5.50 -6.05 0.06
CA ALA A 151 4.37 -6.43 0.91
C ALA A 151 4.79 -7.44 1.99
N ARG A 152 5.62 -8.44 1.65
CA ARG A 152 6.19 -9.38 2.63
C ARG A 152 7.12 -8.67 3.63
N ALA A 153 7.94 -7.74 3.16
CA ALA A 153 8.83 -6.96 4.03
C ALA A 153 8.05 -6.07 5.01
N VAL A 154 6.96 -5.46 4.56
CA VAL A 154 6.01 -4.72 5.42
C VAL A 154 5.40 -5.66 6.46
N ALA A 155 4.92 -6.83 6.04
CA ALA A 155 4.34 -7.84 6.94
C ALA A 155 5.34 -8.33 8.00
N ALA A 156 6.62 -8.43 7.64
CA ALA A 156 7.71 -8.82 8.54
C ALA A 156 8.19 -7.67 9.46
N GLY A 157 7.64 -6.46 9.35
CA GLY A 157 8.03 -5.31 10.16
C GLY A 157 9.40 -4.71 9.78
N ARG A 158 9.92 -4.97 8.58
CA ARG A 158 11.27 -4.53 8.17
C ARG A 158 11.47 -3.01 8.26
N PHE A 159 10.42 -2.23 8.11
CA PHE A 159 10.48 -0.76 8.10
C PHE A 159 10.11 -0.12 9.44
N THR A 160 9.83 -0.90 10.48
CA THR A 160 9.44 -0.38 11.81
C THR A 160 10.60 0.16 12.64
N ASN A 161 11.83 -0.25 12.33
CA ASN A 161 13.05 0.13 13.06
C ASN A 161 13.79 1.32 12.43
N VAL A 162 13.18 1.98 11.43
CA VAL A 162 13.74 3.23 10.90
C VAL A 162 13.55 4.31 11.97
N PRO A 163 14.64 4.87 12.55
CA PRO A 163 14.51 5.82 13.62
C PRO A 163 13.80 7.07 13.11
N LEU A 164 12.54 7.24 13.50
CA LEU A 164 11.85 8.50 13.35
C LEU A 164 12.50 9.48 14.33
N ALA A 165 13.46 10.26 13.85
CA ALA A 165 13.91 11.42 14.57
C ALA A 165 12.75 12.43 14.57
N ILE A 166 11.87 12.30 15.57
CA ILE A 166 10.93 13.36 15.91
C ILE A 166 11.78 14.41 16.62
N ALA A 167 12.14 15.47 15.87
CA ALA A 167 12.73 16.66 16.45
C ALA A 167 11.66 17.49 17.14
#